data_0f7425bd3f40f9c9fba563432c06534b
#
_entry.id   0f7425bd3f40f9c9fba563432c06534b
#
_cell.length_a   1.000
_cell.length_b   1.000
_cell.length_c   1.000
_cell.angle_alpha   90.00
_cell.angle_beta   90.00
_cell.angle_gamma   90.00
#
_symmetry.space_group_name_H-M   'P 1'
#
loop_
_entity.id
_entity.type
_entity.pdbx_description
1 polymer ?
#
loop_
_entity_poly.entity_id
_entity_poly.type
_entity_poly.pdbx_seq_one_letter_code
_entity_poly.pdbx_strand_id
1 'polypeptide(L)'
;MPKRIMIVDDALFMRVTLKNILSKEGHEIAGEAANGREAVALYQSVRPDVVTMDITMPEMDGITAVKHIKQFDPSARIIMCTAMGQKNLVMEAVAAGAKDFIVKPFQPDKVLESVRKTAA
;
A
#
# COMPACT_ATOMS: atom_id res chain seq x y z
N MET A 1 -6.68 16.28 -5.34
CA MET A 1 -7.24 16.29 -3.97
C MET A 1 -6.33 15.51 -3.04
N PRO A 2 -5.91 16.09 -1.91
CA PRO A 2 -5.09 15.36 -0.94
C PRO A 2 -5.85 14.17 -0.34
N LYS A 3 -5.11 13.09 -0.12
CA LYS A 3 -5.67 11.86 0.46
C LYS A 3 -4.86 11.47 1.68
N ARG A 4 -5.49 10.69 2.57
CA ARG A 4 -4.82 10.11 3.74
C ARG A 4 -4.30 8.74 3.33
N ILE A 5 -3.00 8.54 3.40
CA ILE A 5 -2.35 7.34 2.88
C ILE A 5 -1.60 6.62 3.99
N MET A 6 -1.81 5.30 4.08
CA MET A 6 -1.07 4.44 4.98
C MET A 6 -0.02 3.70 4.17
N ILE A 7 1.22 3.71 4.63
CA ILE A 7 2.36 3.11 3.94
C ILE A 7 2.81 1.86 4.70
N VAL A 8 2.87 0.72 4.01
CA VAL A 8 3.29 -0.55 4.60
C VAL A 8 4.45 -1.13 3.81
N ASP A 9 5.62 -1.20 4.45
CA ASP A 9 6.83 -1.77 3.86
C ASP A 9 7.79 -2.07 5.00
N ASP A 10 8.47 -3.22 4.97
CA ASP A 10 9.42 -3.56 6.04
C ASP A 10 10.73 -2.80 5.94
N ALA A 11 11.02 -2.16 4.81
CA ALA A 11 12.24 -1.37 4.62
C ALA A 11 11.97 0.10 4.91
N LEU A 12 12.61 0.63 5.93
CA LEU A 12 12.49 2.05 6.30
C LEU A 12 12.79 2.95 5.10
N PHE A 13 13.83 2.63 4.33
CA PHE A 13 14.21 3.43 3.17
C PHE A 13 13.05 3.56 2.17
N MET A 14 12.33 2.48 1.94
CA MET A 14 11.20 2.50 1.01
C MET A 14 10.05 3.34 1.55
N ARG A 15 9.77 3.24 2.86
CA ARG A 15 8.75 4.08 3.48
C ARG A 15 9.09 5.56 3.36
N VAL A 16 10.36 5.92 3.61
CA VAL A 16 10.80 7.31 3.48
C VAL A 16 10.67 7.80 2.05
N THR A 17 11.05 6.97 1.08
CA THR A 17 10.94 7.32 -0.34
C THR A 17 9.49 7.63 -0.72
N LEU A 18 8.56 6.74 -0.37
CA LEU A 18 7.15 6.96 -0.66
C LEU A 18 6.60 8.18 0.06
N LYS A 19 6.97 8.32 1.33
CA LYS A 19 6.52 9.48 2.13
C LYS A 19 6.91 10.78 1.45
N ASN A 20 8.16 10.87 0.98
CA ASN A 20 8.63 12.09 0.31
C ASN A 20 7.87 12.35 -0.99
N ILE A 21 7.64 11.32 -1.80
CA ILE A 21 6.89 11.46 -3.05
C ILE A 21 5.48 11.96 -2.78
N LEU A 22 4.80 11.34 -1.84
CA LEU A 22 3.39 11.62 -1.57
C LEU A 22 3.21 12.96 -0.88
N SER A 23 4.09 13.30 0.07
CA SER A 23 3.99 14.56 0.82
C SER A 23 4.20 15.77 -0.08
N LYS A 24 5.05 15.67 -1.10
CA LYS A 24 5.28 16.77 -2.05
C LYS A 24 4.02 17.15 -2.80
N GLU A 25 3.09 16.21 -2.97
CA GLU A 25 1.82 16.46 -3.65
C GLU A 25 0.70 16.77 -2.66
N GLY A 26 1.05 16.99 -1.41
CA GLY A 26 0.09 17.40 -0.40
C GLY A 26 -0.70 16.28 0.26
N HIS A 27 -0.37 15.02 -0.04
CA HIS A 27 -1.04 13.90 0.63
C HIS A 27 -0.59 13.79 2.08
N GLU A 28 -1.49 13.38 2.95
CA GLU A 28 -1.17 13.15 4.36
C GLU A 28 -0.73 11.70 4.55
N ILE A 29 0.35 11.47 5.28
CA ILE A 29 0.77 10.12 5.65
C ILE A 29 0.06 9.78 6.95
N ALA A 30 -1.01 9.02 6.86
CA ALA A 30 -1.88 8.73 8.00
C ALA A 30 -1.29 7.68 8.94
N GLY A 31 -0.33 6.88 8.47
CA GLY A 31 0.33 5.89 9.30
C GLY A 31 1.34 5.08 8.51
N GLU A 32 2.21 4.39 9.23
CA GLU A 32 3.22 3.52 8.64
C GLU A 32 3.24 2.19 9.40
N ALA A 33 3.45 1.10 8.68
CA ALA A 33 3.60 -0.22 9.27
C ALA A 33 4.75 -0.96 8.60
N ALA A 34 5.41 -1.84 9.35
CA ALA A 34 6.59 -2.56 8.87
C ALA A 34 6.30 -4.02 8.51
N ASN A 35 5.10 -4.50 8.73
CA ASN A 35 4.69 -5.85 8.35
C ASN A 35 3.17 -5.92 8.23
N GLY A 36 2.68 -7.06 7.73
CA GLY A 36 1.25 -7.20 7.48
C GLY A 36 0.40 -7.21 8.74
N ARG A 37 0.94 -7.75 9.85
CA ARG A 37 0.20 -7.79 11.12
C ARG A 37 -0.04 -6.38 11.63
N GLU A 38 1.01 -5.56 11.65
CA GLU A 38 0.87 -4.15 12.04
C GLU A 38 -0.08 -3.41 11.12
N ALA A 39 -0.02 -3.72 9.82
CA ALA A 39 -0.86 -3.06 8.83
C ALA A 39 -2.35 -3.32 9.10
N VAL A 40 -2.71 -4.57 9.39
CA VAL A 40 -4.10 -4.93 9.68
C VAL A 40 -4.60 -4.18 10.91
N ALA A 41 -3.80 -4.18 11.98
CA ALA A 41 -4.18 -3.49 13.22
C ALA A 41 -4.29 -1.99 13.03
N LEU A 42 -3.30 -1.40 12.34
CA LEU A 42 -3.26 0.04 12.10
C LEU A 42 -4.41 0.50 11.21
N TYR A 43 -4.77 -0.29 10.21
CA TYR A 43 -5.86 0.06 9.31
C TYR A 43 -7.17 0.29 10.07
N GLN A 44 -7.44 -0.55 11.04
CA GLN A 44 -8.68 -0.47 11.80
C GLN A 44 -8.80 0.85 12.57
N SER A 45 -7.70 1.38 13.08
CA SER A 45 -7.72 2.64 13.83
C SER A 45 -7.56 3.87 12.94
N VAL A 46 -6.78 3.77 11.87
CA VAL A 46 -6.46 4.92 11.01
C VAL A 46 -7.51 5.16 9.92
N ARG A 47 -8.03 4.09 9.34
CA ARG A 47 -9.00 4.18 8.24
C ARG A 47 -8.54 5.11 7.13
N PRO A 48 -7.42 4.80 6.45
CA PRO A 48 -6.89 5.67 5.40
C PRO A 48 -7.75 5.63 4.14
N ASP A 49 -7.53 6.61 3.26
CA ASP A 49 -8.18 6.60 1.94
C ASP A 49 -7.54 5.57 1.02
N VAL A 50 -6.22 5.39 1.13
CA VAL A 50 -5.47 4.47 0.29
C VAL A 50 -4.35 3.84 1.12
N VAL A 51 -4.06 2.56 0.86
CA VAL A 51 -2.93 1.85 1.46
C VAL A 51 -1.96 1.49 0.36
N THR A 52 -0.65 1.73 0.58
CA THR A 52 0.40 1.13 -0.25
C THR A 52 0.96 -0.03 0.54
N MET A 53 0.95 -1.23 -0.04
CA MET A 53 1.26 -2.47 0.66
C MET A 53 2.34 -3.24 -0.08
N ASP A 54 3.50 -3.42 0.58
CA ASP A 54 4.55 -4.29 0.05
C ASP A 54 4.06 -5.74 0.06
N ILE A 55 4.46 -6.53 -0.92
CA ILE A 55 4.02 -7.92 -1.02
C ILE A 55 4.76 -8.81 -0.02
N THR A 56 6.09 -8.72 0.01
CA THR A 56 6.91 -9.63 0.80
C THR A 56 7.40 -8.95 2.07
N MET A 57 6.93 -9.43 3.21
CA MET A 57 7.27 -8.86 4.52
C MET A 57 7.33 -9.97 5.56
N PRO A 58 8.06 -9.77 6.67
CA PRO A 58 8.06 -10.74 7.77
C PRO A 58 6.73 -10.71 8.51
N GLU A 59 6.51 -11.69 9.37
CA GLU A 59 5.33 -11.88 10.21
C GLU A 59 4.09 -12.23 9.40
N MET A 60 3.62 -11.31 8.55
CA MET A 60 2.48 -11.53 7.68
C MET A 60 2.78 -10.82 6.37
N ASP A 61 2.71 -11.53 5.24
CA ASP A 61 2.96 -10.93 3.93
C ASP A 61 1.82 -10.01 3.51
N GLY A 62 2.07 -9.24 2.43
CA GLY A 62 1.13 -8.25 1.98
C GLY A 62 -0.17 -8.83 1.43
N ILE A 63 -0.12 -9.99 0.78
CA ILE A 63 -1.33 -10.60 0.21
C ILE A 63 -2.26 -11.05 1.33
N THR A 64 -1.70 -11.67 2.38
CA THR A 64 -2.48 -12.09 3.54
C THR A 64 -3.07 -10.86 4.24
N ALA A 65 -2.28 -9.79 4.36
CA ALA A 65 -2.77 -8.54 4.96
C ALA A 65 -3.93 -7.95 4.16
N VAL A 66 -3.86 -7.96 2.84
CA VAL A 66 -4.95 -7.49 1.97
C VAL A 66 -6.23 -8.27 2.26
N LYS A 67 -6.12 -9.60 2.36
CA LYS A 67 -7.30 -10.43 2.64
C LYS A 67 -7.95 -10.06 3.97
N HIS A 68 -7.14 -9.87 5.01
CA HIS A 68 -7.65 -9.48 6.32
C HIS A 68 -8.29 -8.09 6.30
N ILE A 69 -7.63 -7.13 5.65
CA ILE A 69 -8.15 -5.76 5.56
C ILE A 69 -9.48 -5.75 4.80
N LYS A 70 -9.57 -6.49 3.70
CA LYS A 70 -10.78 -6.54 2.90
C LYS A 70 -11.94 -7.24 3.62
N GLN A 71 -11.64 -8.16 4.52
CA GLN A 71 -12.66 -8.75 5.38
C GLN A 71 -13.23 -7.73 6.36
N PHE A 72 -12.35 -6.90 6.92
CA PHE A 72 -12.75 -5.85 7.84
C PHE A 72 -13.48 -4.71 7.12
N ASP A 73 -12.96 -4.32 5.95
CA ASP A 73 -13.49 -3.20 5.16
C ASP A 73 -13.45 -3.57 3.68
N PRO A 74 -14.56 -4.09 3.12
CA PRO A 74 -14.61 -4.48 1.71
C PRO A 74 -14.33 -3.33 0.75
N SER A 75 -14.47 -2.08 1.18
CA SER A 75 -14.21 -0.92 0.32
C SER A 75 -12.78 -0.39 0.43
N ALA A 76 -11.91 -1.07 1.18
CA ALA A 76 -10.52 -0.66 1.32
C ALA A 76 -9.85 -0.56 -0.05
N ARG A 77 -9.07 0.50 -0.24
CA ARG A 77 -8.35 0.77 -1.49
C ARG A 77 -6.87 0.52 -1.28
N ILE A 78 -6.36 -0.51 -1.91
CA ILE A 78 -5.00 -0.98 -1.68
C ILE A 78 -4.23 -1.05 -2.98
N ILE A 79 -3.03 -0.45 -2.98
CA ILE A 79 -2.07 -0.50 -4.07
C ILE A 79 -0.92 -1.40 -3.61
N MET A 80 -0.60 -2.44 -4.40
CA MET A 80 0.53 -3.29 -4.06
C MET A 80 1.84 -2.66 -4.53
N CYS A 81 2.90 -2.85 -3.75
CA CYS A 81 4.25 -2.44 -4.12
C CYS A 81 5.04 -3.71 -4.37
N THR A 82 5.62 -3.87 -5.56
CA THR A 82 6.23 -5.12 -5.96
C THR A 82 7.62 -4.89 -6.54
N ALA A 83 8.50 -5.89 -6.39
CA ALA A 83 9.77 -5.92 -7.12
C ALA A 83 9.53 -6.55 -8.49
N MET A 84 10.46 -6.33 -9.40
CA MET A 84 10.41 -6.97 -10.72
C MET A 84 10.46 -8.49 -10.54
N GLY A 85 9.72 -9.19 -11.38
CA GLY A 85 9.71 -10.65 -11.34
C GLY A 85 8.67 -11.26 -10.41
N GLN A 86 7.80 -10.45 -9.80
CA GLN A 86 6.77 -10.94 -8.89
C GLN A 86 5.38 -10.99 -9.52
N LYS A 87 5.31 -11.21 -10.84
CA LYS A 87 4.04 -11.17 -11.57
C LYS A 87 2.97 -12.07 -10.97
N ASN A 88 3.35 -13.30 -10.59
CA ASN A 88 2.37 -14.24 -10.02
C ASN A 88 1.81 -13.72 -8.70
N LEU A 89 2.66 -13.12 -7.87
CA LEU A 89 2.22 -12.56 -6.59
C LEU A 89 1.32 -11.35 -6.79
N VAL A 90 1.60 -10.52 -7.80
CA VAL A 90 0.74 -9.39 -8.13
C VAL A 90 -0.66 -9.89 -8.52
N MET A 91 -0.73 -10.95 -9.32
CA MET A 91 -2.03 -11.52 -9.71
C MET A 91 -2.80 -12.06 -8.53
N GLU A 92 -2.11 -12.72 -7.57
CA GLU A 92 -2.75 -13.17 -6.34
C GLU A 92 -3.27 -12.00 -5.52
N ALA A 93 -2.51 -10.90 -5.45
CA ALA A 93 -2.91 -9.72 -4.70
C ALA A 93 -4.16 -9.07 -5.30
N VAL A 94 -4.21 -8.98 -6.63
CA VAL A 94 -5.37 -8.44 -7.33
C VAL A 94 -6.59 -9.32 -7.07
N ALA A 95 -6.41 -10.64 -7.14
CA ALA A 95 -7.50 -11.59 -6.84
C ALA A 95 -7.97 -11.46 -5.40
N ALA A 96 -7.09 -11.06 -4.48
CA ALA A 96 -7.45 -10.83 -3.07
C ALA A 96 -8.13 -9.49 -2.84
N GLY A 97 -8.13 -8.60 -3.84
CA GLY A 97 -8.84 -7.33 -3.76
C GLY A 97 -8.02 -6.06 -3.92
N ALA A 98 -6.72 -6.18 -4.19
CA ALA A 98 -5.90 -4.99 -4.47
C ALA A 98 -6.35 -4.35 -5.78
N LYS A 99 -6.31 -3.02 -5.84
CA LYS A 99 -6.83 -2.28 -6.99
C LYS A 99 -5.79 -1.95 -8.04
N ASP A 100 -4.54 -1.86 -7.65
CA ASP A 100 -3.46 -1.50 -8.57
C ASP A 100 -2.13 -1.96 -7.99
N PHE A 101 -1.07 -1.77 -8.75
CA PHE A 101 0.28 -2.08 -8.26
C PHE A 101 1.28 -1.08 -8.83
N ILE A 102 2.38 -0.86 -8.11
CA ILE A 102 3.51 -0.05 -8.55
C ILE A 102 4.77 -0.87 -8.34
N VAL A 103 5.76 -0.66 -9.22
CA VAL A 103 6.98 -1.47 -9.26
C VAL A 103 8.14 -0.71 -8.64
N LYS A 104 8.94 -1.38 -7.84
CA LYS A 104 10.18 -0.82 -7.28
C LYS A 104 11.30 -0.94 -8.33
N PRO A 105 12.20 0.03 -8.45
CA PRO A 105 12.24 1.28 -7.70
C PRO A 105 11.12 2.25 -8.11
N PHE A 106 10.63 3.01 -7.13
CA PHE A 106 9.47 3.86 -7.35
C PHE A 106 9.77 5.02 -8.30
N GLN A 107 8.89 5.24 -9.27
CA GLN A 107 8.91 6.40 -10.13
C GLN A 107 7.81 7.34 -9.64
N PRO A 108 8.15 8.58 -9.25
CA PRO A 108 7.17 9.48 -8.61
C PRO A 108 5.87 9.67 -9.39
N ASP A 109 5.98 9.87 -10.72
CA ASP A 109 4.80 10.07 -11.55
C ASP A 109 3.87 8.85 -11.55
N LYS A 110 4.44 7.64 -11.53
CA LYS A 110 3.64 6.42 -11.52
C LYS A 110 2.98 6.18 -10.18
N VAL A 111 3.68 6.50 -9.09
CA VAL A 111 3.12 6.40 -7.74
C VAL A 111 1.92 7.34 -7.62
N LEU A 112 2.09 8.59 -8.03
CA LEU A 112 1.05 9.60 -7.92
C LEU A 112 -0.16 9.28 -8.79
N GLU A 113 0.08 8.76 -9.99
CA GLU A 113 -1.00 8.36 -10.86
C GLU A 113 -1.81 7.21 -10.27
N SER A 114 -1.13 6.21 -9.70
CA SER A 114 -1.79 5.07 -9.09
C SER A 114 -2.66 5.50 -7.91
N VAL A 115 -2.15 6.41 -7.07
CA VAL A 115 -2.92 6.95 -5.94
C VAL A 115 -4.16 7.68 -6.45
N ARG A 116 -4.01 8.53 -7.47
CA ARG A 116 -5.12 9.27 -8.04
C ARG A 116 -6.20 8.33 -8.58
N LYS A 117 -5.80 7.31 -9.34
CA LYS A 117 -6.73 6.32 -9.91
C LYS A 117 -7.45 5.53 -8.82
N THR A 118 -6.69 5.05 -7.87
CA THR A 118 -7.21 4.15 -6.84
C THR A 118 -8.14 4.87 -5.88
N ALA A 119 -7.85 6.12 -5.59
CA ALA A 119 -8.65 6.92 -4.67
C ALA A 119 -9.90 7.51 -5.33
N ALA A 120 -10.01 7.46 -6.65
CA ALA A 120 -11.13 8.05 -7.38
C ALA A 120 -12.46 7.32 -7.14
#